data_1c3664b593113ea72b606568a2916478
#
_entry.id   1c3664b593113ea72b606568a2916478
#
_cell.length_a   1.000
_cell.length_b   1.000
_cell.length_c   1.000
_cell.angle_alpha   90.00
_cell.angle_beta   90.00
_cell.angle_gamma   90.00
#
_symmetry.space_group_name_H-M   'P 1'
#
loop_
_entity.id
_entity.type
_entity.pdbx_description
1 polymer ?
#
loop_
_entity_poly.entity_id
_entity_poly.type
_entity_poly.pdbx_seq_one_letter_code
_entity_poly.pdbx_strand_id
1 'polypeptide(L)'
;MAAPGTKRVLIVDDDTSIVNVLRDALGLFRHDHTYTVETAADGAEGLASLERHPFDLVLLDLYMPRMTGLELLAEMRRRGLKTPVLMLTGNEDNKSAESALANGLFAYVPKPFDLQQLEILVSLAASSHSPVAA
;
A
#
# COMPACT_ATOMS: atom_id res chain seq x y z
N MET A 1 15.91 17.00 -6.84
CA MET A 1 14.93 16.51 -7.82
C MET A 1 14.91 15.00 -7.79
N ALA A 2 13.72 14.42 -7.67
CA ALA A 2 13.61 12.97 -7.71
C ALA A 2 13.97 12.45 -9.10
N ALA A 3 14.66 11.32 -9.17
CA ALA A 3 14.95 10.66 -10.43
C ALA A 3 13.65 10.27 -11.14
N PRO A 4 13.60 10.33 -12.48
CA PRO A 4 12.43 9.83 -13.20
C PRO A 4 12.15 8.38 -12.80
N GLY A 5 10.89 8.05 -12.58
CA GLY A 5 10.48 6.71 -12.18
C GLY A 5 10.61 6.41 -10.69
N THR A 6 10.98 7.39 -9.87
CA THR A 6 10.98 7.19 -8.41
C THR A 6 9.57 7.38 -7.87
N LYS A 7 9.09 6.40 -7.13
CA LYS A 7 7.76 6.40 -6.53
C LYS A 7 7.86 6.28 -5.01
N ARG A 8 6.93 6.90 -4.31
CA ARG A 8 6.88 6.86 -2.84
C ARG A 8 5.82 5.87 -2.39
N VAL A 9 6.23 4.93 -1.55
CA VAL A 9 5.36 3.85 -1.06
C VAL A 9 5.27 3.92 0.46
N LEU A 10 4.04 3.83 0.97
CA LEU A 10 3.78 3.70 2.40
C LEU A 10 3.42 2.25 2.70
N ILE A 11 4.11 1.65 3.67
CA ILE A 11 3.79 0.31 4.17
C ILE A 11 3.14 0.49 5.54
N VAL A 12 1.91 0.01 5.67
CA VAL A 12 1.15 0.05 6.93
C VAL A 12 0.93 -1.37 7.42
N ASP A 13 1.67 -1.78 8.43
CA ASP A 13 1.63 -3.14 8.98
C ASP A 13 2.25 -3.12 10.37
N ASP A 14 1.61 -3.78 11.33
CA ASP A 14 2.12 -3.87 12.69
C ASP A 14 3.16 -4.97 12.87
N ASP A 15 3.34 -5.84 11.88
CA ASP A 15 4.32 -6.91 11.92
C ASP A 15 5.65 -6.43 11.33
N THR A 16 6.62 -6.22 12.21
CA THR A 16 7.95 -5.72 11.82
C THR A 16 8.65 -6.63 10.82
N SER A 17 8.45 -7.95 10.95
CA SER A 17 9.06 -8.93 10.02
C SER A 17 8.53 -8.73 8.61
N ILE A 18 7.24 -8.54 8.46
CA ILE A 18 6.60 -8.30 7.16
C ILE A 18 7.09 -6.96 6.58
N VAL A 19 7.13 -5.93 7.41
CA VAL A 19 7.62 -4.61 6.97
C VAL A 19 9.04 -4.71 6.43
N ASN A 20 9.92 -5.45 7.13
CA ASN A 20 11.30 -5.59 6.69
C ASN A 20 11.41 -6.36 5.37
N VAL A 21 10.63 -7.42 5.20
CA VAL A 21 10.59 -8.19 3.94
C VAL A 21 10.15 -7.29 2.78
N LEU A 22 9.09 -6.52 2.99
CA LEU A 22 8.56 -5.64 1.95
C LEU A 22 9.53 -4.51 1.63
N ARG A 23 10.14 -3.91 2.65
CA ARG A 23 11.11 -2.84 2.44
C ARG A 23 12.31 -3.34 1.64
N ASP A 24 12.83 -4.51 1.98
CA ASP A 24 13.96 -5.10 1.28
C ASP A 24 13.60 -5.43 -0.16
N ALA A 25 12.42 -6.00 -0.37
CA ALA A 25 11.95 -6.33 -1.72
C ALA A 25 11.81 -5.08 -2.58
N LEU A 26 11.17 -4.04 -2.05
CA LEU A 26 11.00 -2.78 -2.78
C LEU A 26 12.33 -2.14 -3.13
N GLY A 27 13.32 -2.28 -2.25
CA GLY A 27 14.67 -1.78 -2.50
C GLY A 27 15.38 -2.49 -3.65
N LEU A 28 14.97 -3.71 -3.97
CA LEU A 28 15.54 -4.51 -5.05
C LEU A 28 14.76 -4.39 -6.36
N PHE A 29 13.52 -3.93 -6.32
CA PHE A 29 12.69 -3.83 -7.52
C PHE A 29 13.22 -2.77 -8.47
N ARG A 30 13.28 -3.09 -9.75
CA ARG A 30 13.81 -2.20 -10.79
C ARG A 30 12.92 -2.12 -12.02
N HIS A 31 11.79 -2.84 -11.99
CA HIS A 31 10.87 -2.86 -13.13
C HIS A 31 10.13 -1.53 -13.19
N ASP A 32 10.40 -0.74 -14.21
CA ASP A 32 9.82 0.57 -14.50
C ASP A 32 10.13 1.67 -13.47
N HIS A 33 10.28 1.32 -12.19
CA HIS A 33 10.41 2.31 -11.12
C HIS A 33 11.44 1.90 -10.08
N THR A 34 11.93 2.90 -9.34
CA THR A 34 12.57 2.69 -8.05
C THR A 34 11.65 3.28 -6.98
N TYR A 35 11.83 2.83 -5.73
CA TYR A 35 10.88 3.17 -4.66
C TYR A 35 11.57 3.75 -3.45
N THR A 36 11.00 4.83 -2.89
CA THR A 36 11.32 5.28 -1.55
C THR A 36 10.20 4.82 -0.62
N VAL A 37 10.57 4.31 0.54
CA VAL A 37 9.64 3.62 1.43
C VAL A 37 9.54 4.34 2.76
N GLU A 38 8.31 4.58 3.20
CA GLU A 38 8.00 5.02 4.55
C GLU A 38 7.11 3.95 5.19
N THR A 39 7.18 3.81 6.50
CA THR A 39 6.43 2.77 7.20
C THR A 39 5.58 3.36 8.31
N ALA A 40 4.48 2.69 8.61
CA ALA A 40 3.59 3.02 9.71
C ALA A 40 3.17 1.72 10.39
N ALA A 41 3.10 1.74 11.71
CA ALA A 41 2.82 0.53 12.49
C ALA A 41 1.33 0.29 12.71
N ASP A 42 0.49 1.28 12.43
CA ASP A 42 -0.96 1.13 12.58
C ASP A 42 -1.68 2.11 11.66
N GLY A 43 -3.01 1.99 11.63
CA GLY A 43 -3.83 2.80 10.75
C GLY A 43 -3.79 4.29 11.04
N ALA A 44 -3.74 4.66 12.31
CA ALA A 44 -3.69 6.07 12.70
C ALA A 44 -2.38 6.71 12.26
N GLU A 45 -1.27 6.01 12.45
CA GLU A 45 0.04 6.46 12.01
C GLU A 45 0.11 6.54 10.48
N GLY A 46 -0.47 5.54 9.79
CA GLY A 46 -0.55 5.54 8.34
C GLY A 46 -1.33 6.72 7.81
N LEU A 47 -2.46 7.02 8.42
CA LEU A 47 -3.28 8.15 8.02
C LEU A 47 -2.54 9.47 8.22
N ALA A 48 -1.83 9.62 9.33
CA ALA A 48 -1.02 10.81 9.60
C ALA A 48 0.08 10.98 8.53
N SER A 49 0.72 9.89 8.11
CA SER A 49 1.71 9.93 7.05
C SER A 49 1.09 10.37 5.72
N LEU A 50 -0.07 9.84 5.39
CA LEU A 50 -0.79 10.19 4.16
C LEU A 50 -1.20 11.67 4.13
N GLU A 51 -1.45 12.25 5.28
CA GLU A 51 -1.78 13.67 5.38
C GLU A 51 -0.55 14.58 5.23
N ARG A 52 0.63 14.07 5.64
CA ARG A 52 1.87 14.86 5.59
C ARG A 52 2.55 14.85 4.24
N HIS A 53 2.45 13.72 3.52
CA HIS A 53 3.19 13.52 2.28
C HIS A 53 2.31 12.88 1.21
N PRO A 54 2.55 13.22 -0.07
CA PRO A 54 1.91 12.46 -1.16
C PRO A 54 2.60 11.11 -1.32
N PHE A 55 1.81 10.07 -1.54
CA PHE A 55 2.29 8.72 -1.83
C PHE A 55 1.72 8.25 -3.15
N ASP A 56 2.48 7.40 -3.83
CA ASP A 56 2.05 6.78 -5.08
C ASP A 56 1.36 5.44 -4.85
N LEU A 57 1.57 4.84 -3.68
CA LEU A 57 1.05 3.51 -3.37
C LEU A 57 1.07 3.27 -1.87
N VAL A 58 0.06 2.57 -1.38
CA VAL A 58 0.02 2.06 0.00
C VAL A 58 -0.04 0.54 -0.04
N LEU A 59 0.87 -0.11 0.68
CA LEU A 59 0.80 -1.54 0.98
C LEU A 59 0.21 -1.65 2.38
N LEU A 60 -0.93 -2.27 2.51
CA LEU A 60 -1.75 -2.19 3.70
C LEU A 60 -2.14 -3.58 4.20
N ASP A 61 -1.75 -3.90 5.43
CA ASP A 61 -2.18 -5.15 6.05
C ASP A 61 -3.67 -5.09 6.36
N LEU A 62 -4.36 -6.17 6.08
CA LEU A 62 -5.80 -6.27 6.34
C LEU A 62 -6.10 -6.29 7.83
N TYR A 63 -5.32 -7.05 8.60
CA TYR A 63 -5.58 -7.25 10.03
C TYR A 63 -4.53 -6.55 10.89
N MET A 64 -4.96 -5.48 11.53
CA MET A 64 -4.13 -4.73 12.47
C MET A 64 -4.98 -4.43 13.73
N PRO A 65 -4.34 -4.29 14.90
CA PRO A 65 -5.09 -3.88 16.09
C PRO A 65 -5.64 -2.48 15.94
N ARG A 66 -6.74 -2.21 16.58
CA ARG A 66 -7.44 -0.93 16.68
C ARG A 66 -8.09 -0.46 15.38
N MET A 67 -7.35 -0.34 14.29
CA MET A 67 -7.90 0.05 13.00
C MET A 67 -7.48 -0.98 11.96
N THR A 68 -8.45 -1.68 11.37
CA THR A 68 -8.17 -2.67 10.33
C THR A 68 -7.76 -1.98 9.02
N GLY A 69 -7.17 -2.76 8.13
CA GLY A 69 -6.86 -2.24 6.80
C GLY A 69 -8.09 -1.74 6.06
N LEU A 70 -9.22 -2.42 6.22
CA LEU A 70 -10.47 -1.98 5.59
C LEU A 70 -10.93 -0.63 6.13
N GLU A 71 -10.81 -0.43 7.44
CA GLU A 71 -11.19 0.83 8.06
C GLU A 71 -10.30 1.97 7.57
N LEU A 72 -9.00 1.72 7.45
CA LEU A 72 -8.10 2.73 6.92
C LEU A 72 -8.41 3.06 5.46
N LEU A 73 -8.65 2.04 4.65
CA LEU A 73 -9.01 2.24 3.24
C LEU A 73 -10.28 3.08 3.12
N ALA A 74 -11.31 2.76 3.90
CA ALA A 74 -12.55 3.52 3.90
C ALA A 74 -12.32 4.97 4.32
N GLU A 75 -11.50 5.19 5.35
CA GLU A 75 -11.18 6.54 5.82
C GLU A 75 -10.42 7.35 4.77
N MET A 76 -9.46 6.70 4.07
CA MET A 76 -8.75 7.34 2.98
C MET A 76 -9.72 7.85 1.91
N ARG A 77 -10.66 7.00 1.51
CA ARG A 77 -11.63 7.35 0.46
C ARG A 77 -12.59 8.44 0.92
N ARG A 78 -13.00 8.38 2.18
CA ARG A 78 -13.85 9.42 2.78
C ARG A 78 -13.18 10.78 2.74
N ARG A 79 -11.86 10.82 2.90
CA ARG A 79 -11.08 12.07 2.87
C ARG A 79 -10.69 12.50 1.45
N GLY A 80 -11.12 11.76 0.44
CA GLY A 80 -10.80 12.10 -0.94
C GLY A 80 -9.41 11.68 -1.39
N LEU A 81 -8.71 10.86 -0.60
CA LEU A 81 -7.40 10.34 -0.98
C LEU A 81 -7.58 9.20 -1.97
N LYS A 82 -7.01 9.34 -3.15
CA LYS A 82 -7.16 8.38 -4.24
C LYS A 82 -5.93 7.50 -4.44
N THR A 83 -5.00 7.54 -3.52
CA THR A 83 -3.78 6.73 -3.58
C THR A 83 -4.14 5.26 -3.75
N PRO A 84 -3.56 4.55 -4.73
CA PRO A 84 -3.85 3.13 -4.89
C PRO A 84 -3.36 2.33 -3.69
N VAL A 85 -4.13 1.30 -3.34
CA VAL A 85 -3.86 0.45 -2.18
C VAL A 85 -3.79 -1.00 -2.63
N LEU A 86 -2.70 -1.68 -2.25
CA LEU A 86 -2.58 -3.13 -2.31
C LEU A 86 -2.82 -3.67 -0.91
N MET A 87 -3.79 -4.54 -0.77
CA MET A 87 -4.15 -5.12 0.52
C MET A 87 -3.44 -6.44 0.71
N LEU A 88 -2.67 -6.56 1.80
CA LEU A 88 -1.92 -7.75 2.14
C LEU A 88 -2.79 -8.63 3.04
N THR A 89 -2.97 -9.88 2.69
CA THR A 89 -3.85 -10.77 3.46
C THR A 89 -3.35 -12.19 3.49
N GLY A 90 -3.41 -12.82 4.66
CA GLY A 90 -3.10 -14.23 4.83
C GLY A 90 -4.32 -15.13 4.75
N ASN A 91 -5.52 -14.55 4.78
CA ASN A 91 -6.78 -15.30 4.74
C ASN A 91 -7.71 -14.70 3.71
N GLU A 92 -8.43 -15.57 3.03
CA GLU A 92 -9.49 -15.12 2.15
C GLU A 92 -10.77 -14.92 2.96
N ASP A 93 -11.26 -13.69 2.93
CA ASP A 93 -12.54 -13.33 3.53
C ASP A 93 -13.33 -12.61 2.44
N ASN A 94 -14.32 -13.28 1.90
CA ASN A 94 -15.09 -12.76 0.78
C ASN A 94 -15.79 -11.44 1.10
N LYS A 95 -16.27 -11.28 2.33
CA LYS A 95 -16.93 -10.03 2.73
C LYS A 95 -15.94 -8.88 2.80
N SER A 96 -14.75 -9.13 3.34
CA SER A 96 -13.68 -8.13 3.38
C SER A 96 -13.24 -7.76 1.96
N ALA A 97 -13.14 -8.76 1.09
CA ALA A 97 -12.78 -8.53 -0.31
C ALA A 97 -13.79 -7.64 -1.00
N GLU A 98 -15.09 -7.95 -0.85
CA GLU A 98 -16.14 -7.14 -1.46
C GLU A 98 -16.13 -5.71 -0.95
N SER A 99 -15.97 -5.52 0.35
CA SER A 99 -15.91 -4.20 0.96
C SER A 99 -14.71 -3.40 0.46
N ALA A 100 -13.56 -4.04 0.37
CA ALA A 100 -12.35 -3.37 -0.10
C ALA A 100 -12.47 -2.97 -1.57
N LEU A 101 -13.02 -3.85 -2.41
CA LEU A 101 -13.24 -3.54 -3.82
C LEU A 101 -14.23 -2.40 -3.98
N ALA A 102 -15.27 -2.36 -3.15
CA ALA A 102 -16.24 -1.26 -3.16
C ALA A 102 -15.60 0.07 -2.79
N ASN A 103 -14.52 0.06 -2.01
CA ASN A 103 -13.76 1.25 -1.64
C ASN A 103 -12.56 1.50 -2.57
N GLY A 104 -12.54 0.88 -3.74
CA GLY A 104 -11.55 1.18 -4.75
C GLY A 104 -10.19 0.56 -4.51
N LEU A 105 -10.13 -0.60 -3.86
CA LEU A 105 -8.89 -1.34 -3.71
C LEU A 105 -8.29 -1.66 -5.07
N PHE A 106 -6.97 -1.48 -5.24
CA PHE A 106 -6.32 -1.82 -6.50
C PHE A 106 -6.23 -3.34 -6.67
N ALA A 107 -5.71 -4.04 -5.68
CA ALA A 107 -5.63 -5.51 -5.70
C ALA A 107 -5.32 -6.07 -4.33
N TYR A 108 -5.54 -7.37 -4.17
CA TYR A 108 -5.09 -8.14 -3.02
C TYR A 108 -3.75 -8.79 -3.32
N VAL A 109 -2.91 -8.88 -2.28
CA VAL A 109 -1.65 -9.60 -2.35
C VAL A 109 -1.68 -10.67 -1.25
N PRO A 110 -1.77 -11.96 -1.62
CA PRO A 110 -1.82 -13.02 -0.62
C PRO A 110 -0.46 -13.24 0.05
N LYS A 111 -0.50 -13.64 1.30
CA LYS A 111 0.67 -14.10 2.05
C LYS A 111 0.72 -15.62 1.97
N PRO A 112 1.88 -16.24 1.81
CA PRO A 112 3.20 -15.64 1.62
C PRO A 112 3.34 -14.99 0.24
N PHE A 113 4.19 -13.97 0.16
CA PHE A 113 4.31 -13.18 -1.06
C PHE A 113 5.11 -13.92 -2.15
N ASP A 114 4.58 -13.90 -3.38
CA ASP A 114 5.36 -14.17 -4.57
C ASP A 114 6.00 -12.84 -4.98
N LEU A 115 7.32 -12.75 -4.88
CA LEU A 115 7.99 -11.47 -5.09
C LEU A 115 7.91 -10.99 -6.54
N GLN A 116 7.86 -11.88 -7.51
CA GLN A 116 7.69 -11.49 -8.91
C GLN A 116 6.32 -10.89 -9.13
N GLN A 117 5.29 -11.53 -8.60
CA GLN A 117 3.93 -11.01 -8.69
C GLN A 117 3.80 -9.68 -7.95
N LEU A 118 4.42 -9.58 -6.78
CA LEU A 118 4.39 -8.35 -6.00
C LEU A 118 5.03 -7.20 -6.78
N GLU A 119 6.18 -7.43 -7.41
CA GLU A 119 6.84 -6.39 -8.20
C GLU A 119 5.95 -5.89 -9.33
N ILE A 120 5.28 -6.81 -10.04
CA ILE A 120 4.37 -6.44 -11.13
C ILE A 120 3.20 -5.61 -10.60
N LEU A 121 2.57 -6.06 -9.53
CA LEU A 121 1.43 -5.34 -8.95
C LEU A 121 1.82 -3.97 -8.42
N VAL A 122 2.97 -3.88 -7.76
CA VAL A 122 3.48 -2.61 -7.25
C VAL A 122 3.75 -1.65 -8.40
N SER A 123 4.39 -2.11 -9.46
CA SER A 123 4.67 -1.29 -10.63
C SER A 123 3.39 -0.77 -11.27
N LEU A 124 2.40 -1.65 -11.47
CA LEU A 124 1.13 -1.27 -12.07
C LEU A 124 0.37 -0.26 -11.20
N ALA A 125 0.31 -0.52 -9.90
CA ALA A 125 -0.41 0.35 -8.98
C ALA A 125 0.25 1.72 -8.88
N ALA A 126 1.57 1.76 -8.74
CA ALA A 126 2.30 3.00 -8.64
C ALA A 126 2.21 3.83 -9.92
N SER A 127 2.11 3.17 -11.07
CA SER A 127 1.95 3.84 -12.37
C SER A 127 0.55 4.40 -12.57
N SER A 128 -0.43 3.89 -11.85
CA SER A 128 -1.83 4.29 -12.03
C SER A 128 -2.17 5.63 -11.38
N HIS A 129 -1.26 6.17 -10.57
CA HIS A 129 -1.52 7.36 -9.76
C HIS A 129 -0.38 8.35 -9.84
N SER A 130 -0.74 9.63 -9.95
CA SER A 130 0.22 10.72 -9.84
C SER A 130 -0.27 11.68 -8.75
N PRO A 131 0.42 11.77 -7.61
CA PRO A 131 0.00 12.67 -6.54
C PRO A 131 0.15 14.14 -6.90
N VAL A 132 0.90 14.44 -7.98
CA VAL A 132 1.13 15.80 -8.46
C VAL A 132 0.03 16.22 -9.43
N ALA A 133 -0.65 15.29 -10.06
CA ALA A 133 -1.74 15.61 -10.97
C ALA A 133 -2.95 16.10 -10.18
N ALA A 134 -3.33 17.29 -10.43
CA ALA A 134 -4.49 17.87 -9.77
C ALA A 134 -5.78 17.22 -10.27
#